data_c2e5111b2779f67f060df45c8dab0192
#
_entry.id   c2e5111b2779f67f060df45c8dab0192
#
_cell.length_a   1.000
_cell.length_b   1.000
_cell.length_c   1.000
_cell.angle_alpha   90.00
_cell.angle_beta   90.00
_cell.angle_gamma   90.00
#
_symmetry.space_group_name_H-M   'P 1'
#
loop_
_entity.id
_entity.type
_entity.pdbx_description
1 polymer ?
#
loop_
_entity_poly.entity_id
_entity_poly.type
_entity_poly.pdbx_seq_one_letter_code
_entity_poly.pdbx_strand_id
1 'polypeptide(L)'
;TGQTTCYNSTGGTIACAGTGQDGQYQAGIDPVVAPTCCGTTNAYNTPAWTGVRFTDNGDGTVTDNLTALIWLKNANCYGPPNWATALSNANTLANGSCGLSDGSTAGQWRLPNVNELHSLIDLTQSNPALPAGHPFTGVRSSFYWTSTPVADSTSYAWFVFLYNGVVGDDDETMTYYVWPVRGGQ
;
A
#
# COMPACT_ATOMS: atom_id res chain seq x y z
N THR A 1 5.11 -0.52 -7.33
CA THR A 1 5.86 -1.16 -6.24
C THR A 1 6.85 -0.22 -5.55
N GLY A 2 7.24 0.91 -6.12
CA GLY A 2 8.20 1.85 -5.54
C GLY A 2 9.66 1.33 -5.48
N GLN A 3 9.92 0.13 -5.99
CA GLN A 3 11.26 -0.45 -5.99
C GLN A 3 12.20 0.33 -6.93
N THR A 4 13.30 0.81 -6.39
CA THR A 4 14.31 1.60 -7.14
C THR A 4 15.67 0.90 -7.24
N THR A 5 15.80 -0.27 -6.59
CA THR A 5 17.05 -1.01 -6.49
C THR A 5 16.96 -2.34 -7.24
N CYS A 6 18.02 -2.70 -7.97
CA CYS A 6 18.14 -3.99 -8.64
C CYS A 6 19.23 -4.85 -8.00
N TYR A 7 19.07 -6.18 -8.10
CA TYR A 7 19.93 -7.15 -7.43
C TYR A 7 20.44 -8.21 -8.39
N ASN A 8 21.65 -8.70 -8.17
CA ASN A 8 22.19 -9.87 -8.85
C ASN A 8 21.70 -11.18 -8.18
N SER A 9 22.07 -12.33 -8.74
CA SER A 9 21.67 -13.65 -8.24
C SER A 9 22.18 -13.99 -6.83
N THR A 10 23.12 -13.20 -6.28
CA THR A 10 23.66 -13.37 -4.92
C THR A 10 23.10 -12.35 -3.92
N GLY A 11 22.11 -11.53 -4.33
CA GLY A 11 21.50 -10.49 -3.50
C GLY A 11 22.29 -9.19 -3.38
N GLY A 12 23.39 -9.04 -4.10
CA GLY A 12 24.15 -7.79 -4.17
C GLY A 12 23.45 -6.75 -5.06
N THR A 13 23.48 -5.48 -4.67
CA THR A 13 22.91 -4.38 -5.45
C THR A 13 23.72 -4.15 -6.74
N ILE A 14 23.01 -3.91 -7.85
CA ILE A 14 23.59 -3.66 -9.16
C ILE A 14 22.91 -2.48 -9.84
N ALA A 15 23.53 -1.95 -10.91
CA ALA A 15 22.87 -0.97 -11.77
C ALA A 15 21.62 -1.60 -12.42
N CYS A 16 20.49 -0.91 -12.41
CA CYS A 16 19.22 -1.45 -12.90
C CYS A 16 19.12 -1.56 -14.42
N ALA A 17 19.92 -0.78 -15.17
CA ALA A 17 19.85 -0.72 -16.63
C ALA A 17 20.04 -2.12 -17.26
N GLY A 18 19.09 -2.54 -18.10
CA GLY A 18 19.12 -3.82 -18.82
C GLY A 18 18.80 -5.06 -17.99
N THR A 19 18.43 -4.92 -16.72
CA THR A 19 18.13 -6.07 -15.85
C THR A 19 16.72 -6.64 -16.04
N GLY A 20 15.77 -5.84 -16.55
CA GLY A 20 14.35 -6.20 -16.61
C GLY A 20 13.65 -6.23 -15.24
N GLN A 21 14.34 -5.90 -14.14
CA GLN A 21 13.75 -5.86 -12.80
C GLN A 21 12.92 -4.58 -12.60
N ASP A 22 12.00 -4.61 -11.64
CA ASP A 22 11.12 -3.47 -11.30
C ASP A 22 11.90 -2.17 -11.05
N GLY A 23 13.07 -2.25 -10.43
CA GLY A 23 13.94 -1.12 -10.20
C GLY A 23 14.42 -0.43 -11.48
N GLN A 24 14.48 -1.13 -12.61
CA GLN A 24 14.78 -0.53 -13.92
C GLN A 24 13.63 0.34 -14.41
N TYR A 25 12.39 -0.08 -14.15
CA TYR A 25 11.19 0.61 -14.62
C TYR A 25 10.61 1.55 -13.57
N GLN A 26 11.06 1.44 -12.31
CA GLN A 26 10.60 2.24 -11.15
C GLN A 26 9.09 2.40 -11.19
N ALA A 27 8.36 1.29 -10.92
CA ALA A 27 6.90 1.22 -11.11
C ALA A 27 6.19 2.51 -10.64
N GLY A 28 5.52 3.20 -11.56
CA GLY A 28 4.94 4.54 -11.36
C GLY A 28 5.91 5.70 -11.56
N ILE A 29 7.20 5.44 -11.80
CA ILE A 29 8.20 6.42 -12.19
C ILE A 29 8.72 5.97 -13.54
N ASP A 30 8.36 6.70 -14.59
CA ASP A 30 8.89 6.41 -15.90
C ASP A 30 10.38 6.83 -15.95
N PRO A 31 11.33 5.90 -16.14
CA PRO A 31 12.71 6.28 -16.30
C PRO A 31 12.84 7.10 -17.60
N VAL A 32 13.38 8.29 -17.50
CA VAL A 32 13.68 9.20 -18.61
C VAL A 32 14.59 8.59 -19.67
N VAL A 33 14.98 7.34 -19.51
CA VAL A 33 15.77 6.57 -20.49
C VAL A 33 14.99 5.32 -20.84
N ALA A 34 14.02 5.47 -21.73
CA ALA A 34 13.54 4.31 -22.47
C ALA A 34 14.75 3.67 -23.18
N PRO A 35 15.02 2.37 -23.00
CA PRO A 35 15.95 1.70 -23.87
C PRO A 35 15.44 1.87 -25.29
N THR A 36 16.29 2.36 -26.18
CA THR A 36 16.02 2.43 -27.61
C THR A 36 15.92 0.99 -28.14
N CYS A 37 14.81 0.30 -27.86
CA CYS A 37 14.52 -0.90 -28.60
C CYS A 37 13.90 -0.46 -29.93
N CYS A 38 14.54 -0.82 -31.01
CA CYS A 38 14.04 -0.67 -32.38
C CYS A 38 13.97 0.75 -32.96
N GLY A 39 14.83 1.69 -32.54
CA GLY A 39 15.03 2.95 -33.27
C GLY A 39 13.82 3.92 -33.29
N THR A 40 12.81 3.69 -32.45
CA THR A 40 11.69 4.59 -32.27
C THR A 40 11.71 5.14 -30.83
N THR A 41 11.68 6.45 -30.69
CA THR A 41 11.42 7.12 -29.42
C THR A 41 10.07 6.61 -28.92
N ASN A 42 10.07 5.80 -27.86
CA ASN A 42 8.82 5.38 -27.22
C ASN A 42 8.09 6.60 -26.70
N ALA A 43 6.83 6.73 -27.12
CA ALA A 43 5.93 7.81 -26.76
C ALA A 43 5.46 7.80 -25.29
N TYR A 44 6.13 7.06 -24.42
CA TYR A 44 5.89 7.09 -22.96
C TYR A 44 6.84 8.09 -22.30
N ASN A 45 6.84 9.32 -22.84
CA ASN A 45 7.57 10.42 -22.25
C ASN A 45 6.78 10.99 -21.05
N THR A 46 6.40 10.12 -20.12
CA THR A 46 5.88 10.60 -18.84
C THR A 46 7.07 11.02 -17.98
N PRO A 47 7.10 12.25 -17.47
CA PRO A 47 8.20 12.68 -16.62
C PRO A 47 8.31 11.74 -15.41
N ALA A 48 9.54 11.42 -15.03
CA ALA A 48 9.80 10.66 -13.81
C ALA A 48 9.01 11.28 -12.66
N TRP A 49 8.31 10.44 -11.88
CA TRP A 49 7.63 10.90 -10.67
C TRP A 49 8.68 11.52 -9.73
N THR A 50 8.70 12.85 -9.68
CA THR A 50 9.58 13.63 -8.79
C THR A 50 8.86 14.07 -7.53
N GLY A 51 7.59 13.68 -7.38
CA GLY A 51 6.74 14.06 -6.26
C GLY A 51 7.00 13.24 -5.00
N VAL A 52 6.60 13.79 -3.87
CA VAL A 52 6.53 13.06 -2.59
C VAL A 52 5.37 12.07 -2.69
N ARG A 53 5.62 10.76 -2.48
CA ARG A 53 4.57 9.75 -2.58
C ARG A 53 3.43 9.99 -1.57
N PHE A 54 3.76 10.27 -0.34
CA PHE A 54 2.79 10.44 0.73
C PHE A 54 2.77 11.87 1.25
N THR A 55 1.59 12.45 1.33
CA THR A 55 1.35 13.77 1.97
C THR A 55 0.60 13.57 3.27
N ASP A 56 1.21 13.97 4.38
CA ASP A 56 0.52 14.08 5.67
C ASP A 56 -0.38 15.32 5.64
N ASN A 57 -1.69 15.12 5.71
CA ASN A 57 -2.66 16.21 5.61
C ASN A 57 -2.81 17.00 6.94
N GLY A 58 -2.22 16.50 8.04
CA GLY A 58 -2.29 17.16 9.35
C GLY A 58 -3.61 16.96 10.11
N ASP A 59 -4.56 16.25 9.51
CA ASP A 59 -5.92 15.99 10.01
C ASP A 59 -6.17 14.54 10.43
N GLY A 60 -5.10 13.78 10.60
CA GLY A 60 -5.16 12.33 10.88
C GLY A 60 -5.23 11.46 9.64
N THR A 61 -5.10 12.06 8.45
CA THR A 61 -5.08 11.36 7.16
C THR A 61 -3.75 11.53 6.43
N VAL A 62 -3.48 10.62 5.51
CA VAL A 62 -2.34 10.66 4.58
C VAL A 62 -2.84 10.41 3.17
N THR A 63 -2.53 11.30 2.25
CA THR A 63 -2.79 11.10 0.81
C THR A 63 -1.63 10.33 0.17
N ASP A 64 -1.91 9.21 -0.46
CA ASP A 64 -0.99 8.56 -1.40
C ASP A 64 -1.15 9.24 -2.77
N ASN A 65 -0.22 10.11 -3.13
CA ASN A 65 -0.25 10.89 -4.36
C ASN A 65 -0.10 10.02 -5.63
N LEU A 66 0.36 8.77 -5.49
CA LEU A 66 0.47 7.82 -6.60
C LEU A 66 -0.87 7.19 -6.96
N THR A 67 -1.71 6.89 -5.96
CA THR A 67 -2.99 6.19 -6.14
C THR A 67 -4.20 7.08 -5.94
N ALA A 68 -4.01 8.31 -5.44
CA ALA A 68 -5.05 9.23 -4.97
C ALA A 68 -5.90 8.66 -3.82
N LEU A 69 -5.44 7.59 -3.17
CA LEU A 69 -6.09 7.05 -1.98
C LEU A 69 -5.74 7.89 -0.75
N ILE A 70 -6.71 8.02 0.14
CA ILE A 70 -6.54 8.68 1.44
C ILE A 70 -6.58 7.62 2.52
N TRP A 71 -5.50 7.47 3.26
CA TRP A 71 -5.30 6.47 4.29
C TRP A 71 -5.44 7.07 5.69
N LEU A 72 -5.96 6.29 6.64
CA LEU A 72 -5.85 6.64 8.05
C LEU A 72 -4.36 6.69 8.44
N LYS A 73 -3.92 7.79 9.04
CA LYS A 73 -2.53 7.95 9.44
C LYS A 73 -2.09 6.94 10.50
N ASN A 74 -2.97 6.63 11.45
CA ASN A 74 -2.71 5.62 12.49
C ASN A 74 -3.13 4.21 12.01
N ALA A 75 -2.18 3.43 11.54
CA ALA A 75 -2.40 2.08 11.04
C ALA A 75 -2.75 1.03 12.11
N ASN A 76 -2.89 1.42 13.38
CA ASN A 76 -3.19 0.52 14.50
C ASN A 76 -4.25 1.10 15.44
N CYS A 77 -5.22 1.83 14.92
CA CYS A 77 -6.26 2.42 15.76
C CYS A 77 -7.17 1.36 16.42
N TYR A 78 -7.47 0.29 15.68
CA TYR A 78 -8.46 -0.71 16.11
C TYR A 78 -7.85 -2.00 16.70
N GLY A 79 -6.50 -2.13 16.65
CA GLY A 79 -5.86 -3.40 16.98
C GLY A 79 -6.21 -4.51 15.98
N PRO A 80 -6.09 -5.80 16.35
CA PRO A 80 -6.35 -6.94 15.48
C PRO A 80 -7.72 -7.60 15.76
N PRO A 81 -8.85 -7.12 15.18
CA PRO A 81 -10.14 -7.80 15.24
C PRO A 81 -10.25 -8.94 14.20
N ASN A 82 -11.33 -9.75 14.28
CA ASN A 82 -11.73 -10.64 13.20
C ASN A 82 -12.24 -9.84 11.97
N TRP A 83 -12.38 -10.51 10.81
CA TRP A 83 -12.66 -9.83 9.55
C TRP A 83 -14.00 -9.06 9.55
N ALA A 84 -15.09 -9.65 10.06
CA ALA A 84 -16.39 -8.98 10.13
C ALA A 84 -16.33 -7.70 10.98
N THR A 85 -15.63 -7.75 12.12
CA THR A 85 -15.40 -6.59 12.97
C THR A 85 -14.48 -5.57 12.29
N ALA A 86 -13.48 -6.02 11.52
CA ALA A 86 -12.59 -5.16 10.75
C ALA A 86 -13.35 -4.33 9.70
N LEU A 87 -14.26 -4.97 8.96
CA LEU A 87 -15.17 -4.29 8.01
C LEU A 87 -16.03 -3.23 8.72
N SER A 88 -16.64 -3.60 9.84
CA SER A 88 -17.49 -2.71 10.63
C SER A 88 -16.69 -1.52 11.19
N ASN A 89 -15.52 -1.77 11.77
CA ASN A 89 -14.66 -0.73 12.31
C ASN A 89 -14.26 0.30 11.25
N ALA A 90 -13.86 -0.16 10.06
CA ALA A 90 -13.52 0.73 8.96
C ALA A 90 -14.74 1.53 8.49
N ASN A 91 -15.91 0.90 8.33
CA ASN A 91 -17.11 1.57 7.84
C ASN A 91 -17.72 2.56 8.85
N THR A 92 -17.53 2.36 10.14
CA THR A 92 -18.02 3.27 11.20
C THR A 92 -17.04 4.38 11.57
N LEU A 93 -15.81 4.35 11.01
CA LEU A 93 -14.81 5.39 11.25
C LEU A 93 -15.31 6.76 10.79
N ALA A 94 -15.11 7.76 11.64
CA ALA A 94 -15.55 9.13 11.39
C ALA A 94 -14.64 10.15 12.10
N ASN A 95 -14.79 11.39 11.73
CA ASN A 95 -14.18 12.53 12.39
C ASN A 95 -14.34 12.47 13.93
N GLY A 96 -13.27 12.80 14.65
CA GLY A 96 -13.20 12.69 16.11
C GLY A 96 -12.72 11.33 16.63
N SER A 97 -12.59 10.31 15.76
CA SER A 97 -12.07 8.99 16.10
C SER A 97 -10.69 8.76 15.50
N CYS A 98 -9.86 7.93 16.12
CA CYS A 98 -8.55 7.54 15.60
C CYS A 98 -7.58 8.69 15.28
N GLY A 99 -7.79 9.87 15.87
CA GLY A 99 -7.03 11.08 15.59
C GLY A 99 -7.48 11.86 14.36
N LEU A 100 -8.64 11.51 13.77
CA LEU A 100 -9.21 12.22 12.63
C LEU A 100 -9.82 13.57 13.07
N SER A 101 -9.52 14.60 12.28
CA SER A 101 -10.17 15.93 12.32
C SER A 101 -10.54 16.40 10.90
N ASP A 102 -10.81 15.45 10.02
CA ASP A 102 -10.97 15.57 8.57
C ASP A 102 -12.43 15.83 8.12
N GLY A 103 -13.36 15.94 9.06
CA GLY A 103 -14.79 16.14 8.80
C GLY A 103 -15.51 14.91 8.22
N SER A 104 -14.87 13.74 8.17
CA SER A 104 -15.47 12.53 7.62
C SER A 104 -16.63 12.02 8.48
N THR A 105 -17.56 11.30 7.82
CA THR A 105 -18.71 10.63 8.45
C THR A 105 -18.63 9.13 8.25
N ALA A 106 -19.36 8.37 9.09
CA ALA A 106 -19.48 6.92 8.93
C ALA A 106 -19.94 6.56 7.49
N GLY A 107 -19.40 5.49 6.94
CA GLY A 107 -19.62 5.04 5.57
C GLY A 107 -18.68 5.64 4.52
N GLN A 108 -17.86 6.64 4.87
CA GLN A 108 -16.87 7.19 3.95
C GLN A 108 -15.53 6.43 3.98
N TRP A 109 -15.27 5.72 5.05
CA TRP A 109 -14.10 4.88 5.22
C TRP A 109 -14.45 3.41 5.01
N ARG A 110 -13.50 2.63 4.55
CA ARG A 110 -13.65 1.19 4.31
C ARG A 110 -12.32 0.45 4.53
N LEU A 111 -12.35 -0.86 4.62
CA LEU A 111 -11.15 -1.65 4.42
C LEU A 111 -10.64 -1.48 2.98
N PRO A 112 -9.33 -1.43 2.77
CA PRO A 112 -8.76 -1.48 1.42
C PRO A 112 -9.03 -2.86 0.79
N ASN A 113 -9.18 -2.92 -0.53
CA ASN A 113 -9.07 -4.19 -1.22
C ASN A 113 -7.61 -4.69 -1.23
N VAL A 114 -7.39 -5.94 -1.64
CA VAL A 114 -6.05 -6.55 -1.61
C VAL A 114 -5.03 -5.77 -2.44
N ASN A 115 -5.41 -5.26 -3.60
CA ASN A 115 -4.52 -4.50 -4.48
C ASN A 115 -4.17 -3.12 -3.89
N GLU A 116 -5.15 -2.44 -3.28
CA GLU A 116 -4.94 -1.15 -2.63
C GLU A 116 -3.97 -1.29 -1.46
N LEU A 117 -4.18 -2.27 -0.57
CA LEU A 117 -3.28 -2.47 0.55
C LEU A 117 -1.89 -2.90 0.10
N HIS A 118 -1.80 -3.82 -0.87
CA HIS A 118 -0.53 -4.26 -1.44
C HIS A 118 0.19 -3.13 -2.19
N SER A 119 -0.52 -2.12 -2.71
CA SER A 119 0.11 -0.96 -3.36
C SER A 119 1.01 -0.15 -2.43
N LEU A 120 0.81 -0.22 -1.11
CA LEU A 120 1.68 0.44 -0.14
C LEU A 120 3.06 -0.24 -0.02
N ILE A 121 3.18 -1.51 -0.43
CA ILE A 121 4.38 -2.33 -0.23
C ILE A 121 5.56 -1.83 -1.05
N ASP A 122 6.70 -1.73 -0.39
CA ASP A 122 8.02 -1.54 -0.98
C ASP A 122 8.86 -2.80 -0.70
N LEU A 123 9.04 -3.63 -1.72
CA LEU A 123 9.77 -4.89 -1.62
C LEU A 123 11.29 -4.72 -1.41
N THR A 124 11.80 -3.49 -1.43
CA THR A 124 13.18 -3.20 -1.02
C THR A 124 13.32 -3.03 0.49
N GLN A 125 12.19 -2.94 1.20
CA GLN A 125 12.11 -2.76 2.64
C GLN A 125 11.53 -4.00 3.32
N SER A 126 11.77 -4.10 4.60
CA SER A 126 11.16 -5.13 5.45
C SER A 126 11.01 -4.60 6.87
N ASN A 127 10.04 -5.13 7.60
CA ASN A 127 9.82 -4.87 9.03
C ASN A 127 9.60 -3.39 9.40
N PRO A 128 8.67 -2.65 8.80
CA PRO A 128 7.72 -3.07 7.76
C PRO A 128 8.24 -2.88 6.32
N ALA A 129 7.61 -3.57 5.35
CA ALA A 129 7.85 -3.44 3.93
C ALA A 129 7.14 -2.21 3.35
N LEU A 130 7.42 -1.03 3.87
CA LEU A 130 6.90 0.26 3.43
C LEU A 130 8.03 1.19 2.98
N PRO A 131 7.76 2.12 2.09
CA PRO A 131 8.74 3.13 1.67
C PRO A 131 9.34 3.87 2.87
N ALA A 132 10.66 4.03 2.88
CA ALA A 132 11.36 4.74 3.95
C ALA A 132 10.84 6.19 4.08
N GLY A 133 10.70 6.67 5.32
CA GLY A 133 10.23 8.03 5.58
C GLY A 133 8.73 8.24 5.40
N HIS A 134 7.93 7.18 5.27
CA HIS A 134 6.47 7.28 5.23
C HIS A 134 5.91 7.99 6.48
N PRO A 135 4.84 8.82 6.38
CA PRO A 135 4.30 9.58 7.50
C PRO A 135 3.34 8.80 8.40
N PHE A 136 3.07 7.53 8.10
CA PHE A 136 2.15 6.70 8.87
C PHE A 136 2.67 6.39 10.27
N THR A 137 1.75 6.26 11.24
CA THR A 137 2.05 5.93 12.63
C THR A 137 1.42 4.59 13.02
N GLY A 138 2.00 3.94 14.02
CA GLY A 138 1.44 2.70 14.56
C GLY A 138 1.50 1.49 13.64
N VAL A 139 2.19 1.56 12.50
CA VAL A 139 2.34 0.42 11.58
C VAL A 139 2.94 -0.77 12.32
N ARG A 140 2.32 -1.94 12.14
CA ARG A 140 2.80 -3.21 12.67
C ARG A 140 3.35 -4.09 11.54
N SER A 141 4.48 -4.69 11.76
CA SER A 141 5.06 -5.70 10.87
C SER A 141 4.31 -7.03 11.04
N SER A 142 3.01 -7.03 10.74
CA SER A 142 2.08 -8.11 10.98
C SER A 142 1.06 -8.20 9.84
N PHE A 143 0.06 -9.05 9.98
CA PHE A 143 -1.01 -9.26 9.01
C PHE A 143 -2.06 -8.16 9.13
N TYR A 144 -2.51 -7.66 7.96
CA TYR A 144 -3.57 -6.67 7.85
C TYR A 144 -4.68 -7.21 6.96
N TRP A 145 -5.92 -7.16 7.42
CA TRP A 145 -7.09 -7.56 6.65
C TRP A 145 -7.31 -6.67 5.42
N THR A 146 -7.79 -7.28 4.36
CA THR A 146 -8.38 -6.57 3.21
C THR A 146 -9.89 -6.78 3.15
N SER A 147 -10.60 -5.99 2.35
CA SER A 147 -12.04 -6.19 2.11
C SER A 147 -12.33 -7.29 1.07
N THR A 148 -11.31 -7.94 0.53
CA THR A 148 -11.45 -8.93 -0.56
C THR A 148 -11.67 -10.32 0.04
N PRO A 149 -12.86 -10.94 -0.14
CA PRO A 149 -13.08 -12.33 0.24
C PRO A 149 -12.40 -13.28 -0.75
N VAL A 150 -12.18 -14.53 -0.34
CA VAL A 150 -11.67 -15.57 -1.23
C VAL A 150 -12.84 -16.15 -2.04
N ALA A 151 -12.71 -16.15 -3.37
CA ALA A 151 -13.83 -16.44 -4.28
C ALA A 151 -14.39 -17.88 -4.16
N ASP A 152 -13.53 -18.85 -3.86
CA ASP A 152 -13.87 -20.27 -3.77
C ASP A 152 -13.98 -20.77 -2.30
N SER A 153 -13.80 -19.86 -1.33
CA SER A 153 -13.89 -20.18 0.09
C SER A 153 -14.52 -19.01 0.87
N THR A 154 -15.84 -19.07 1.04
CA THR A 154 -16.63 -17.96 1.61
C THR A 154 -16.39 -17.68 3.10
N SER A 155 -15.55 -18.44 3.77
CA SER A 155 -15.12 -18.23 5.16
C SER A 155 -13.69 -17.70 5.27
N TYR A 156 -13.05 -17.35 4.11
CA TYR A 156 -11.68 -16.85 4.05
C TYR A 156 -11.64 -15.46 3.41
N ALA A 157 -10.72 -14.63 3.89
CA ALA A 157 -10.46 -13.31 3.32
C ALA A 157 -8.95 -13.10 3.10
N TRP A 158 -8.62 -12.25 2.13
CA TRP A 158 -7.23 -11.91 1.81
C TRP A 158 -6.64 -10.96 2.84
N PHE A 159 -5.37 -11.16 3.16
CA PHE A 159 -4.55 -10.27 3.98
C PHE A 159 -3.26 -9.88 3.26
N VAL A 160 -2.60 -8.82 3.75
CA VAL A 160 -1.23 -8.45 3.39
C VAL A 160 -0.36 -8.52 4.65
N PHE A 161 0.77 -9.21 4.58
CA PHE A 161 1.74 -9.29 5.66
C PHE A 161 2.76 -8.15 5.53
N LEU A 162 2.62 -7.13 6.35
CA LEU A 162 3.44 -5.91 6.25
C LEU A 162 4.91 -6.11 6.65
N TYR A 163 5.28 -7.27 7.17
CA TYR A 163 6.69 -7.58 7.44
C TYR A 163 7.51 -7.64 6.15
N ASN A 164 6.98 -8.25 5.09
CA ASN A 164 7.70 -8.53 3.84
C ASN A 164 6.86 -8.39 2.56
N GLY A 165 5.60 -7.93 2.68
CA GLY A 165 4.72 -7.72 1.53
C GLY A 165 4.01 -8.97 1.00
N VAL A 166 4.11 -10.12 1.68
CA VAL A 166 3.40 -11.35 1.26
C VAL A 166 1.89 -11.12 1.31
N VAL A 167 1.21 -11.57 0.27
CA VAL A 167 -0.26 -11.64 0.19
C VAL A 167 -0.68 -13.10 0.42
N GLY A 168 -1.66 -13.31 1.28
CA GLY A 168 -2.23 -14.62 1.58
C GLY A 168 -3.67 -14.49 2.01
N ASP A 169 -4.31 -15.59 2.32
CA ASP A 169 -5.67 -15.67 2.83
C ASP A 169 -5.71 -16.48 4.12
N ASP A 170 -6.72 -16.22 4.94
CA ASP A 170 -6.94 -16.96 6.17
C ASP A 170 -8.43 -16.92 6.56
N ASP A 171 -8.80 -17.78 7.52
CA ASP A 171 -10.15 -17.87 8.07
C ASP A 171 -10.57 -16.53 8.69
N GLU A 172 -11.78 -16.08 8.36
CA GLU A 172 -12.34 -14.79 8.80
C GLU A 172 -12.45 -14.64 10.31
N THR A 173 -12.35 -15.74 11.07
CA THR A 173 -12.33 -15.74 12.54
C THR A 173 -10.98 -15.36 13.13
N MET A 174 -9.91 -15.41 12.32
CA MET A 174 -8.59 -14.96 12.73
C MET A 174 -8.58 -13.46 13.03
N THR A 175 -7.59 -13.00 13.79
CA THR A 175 -7.52 -11.60 14.21
C THR A 175 -6.29 -10.91 13.62
N TYR A 176 -6.51 -9.96 12.71
CA TYR A 176 -5.47 -9.18 12.04
C TYR A 176 -5.76 -7.69 12.11
N TYR A 177 -4.75 -6.86 11.86
CA TYR A 177 -4.84 -5.41 11.95
C TYR A 177 -5.77 -4.81 10.89
N VAL A 178 -6.26 -3.60 11.17
CA VAL A 178 -7.18 -2.84 10.33
C VAL A 178 -6.53 -1.53 9.93
N TRP A 179 -6.48 -1.25 8.63
CA TRP A 179 -5.96 0.01 8.12
C TRP A 179 -6.95 0.64 7.14
N PRO A 180 -7.84 1.52 7.60
CA PRO A 180 -8.87 2.11 6.77
C PRO A 180 -8.34 3.01 5.66
N VAL A 181 -9.08 3.01 4.55
CA VAL A 181 -8.82 3.82 3.36
C VAL A 181 -10.12 4.46 2.86
N ARG A 182 -10.02 5.58 2.15
CA ARG A 182 -11.12 6.19 1.37
C ARG A 182 -10.62 6.76 0.04
N GLY A 183 -11.53 7.09 -0.87
CA GLY A 183 -11.19 7.55 -2.22
C GLY A 183 -10.91 6.40 -3.19
N GLY A 184 -10.34 6.71 -4.37
CA GLY A 184 -9.97 5.70 -5.37
C GLY A 184 -11.16 5.15 -6.20
N GLN A 185 -12.29 5.88 -6.27
CA GLN A 185 -13.44 5.55 -7.14
C GLN A 185 -13.50 6.46 -8.34
#